data_91e7fb5291ee4de4312bc54f94adf50c
#
_entry.id   91e7fb5291ee4de4312bc54f94adf50c
#
_cell.length_a   1.000
_cell.length_b   1.000
_cell.length_c   1.000
_cell.angle_alpha   90.00
_cell.angle_beta   90.00
_cell.angle_gamma   90.00
#
_symmetry.space_group_name_H-M   'P 1'
#
loop_
_entity.id
_entity.type
_entity.pdbx_description
1 polymer ?
#
loop_
_entity_poly.entity_id
_entity_poly.type
_entity_poly.pdbx_seq_one_letter_code
_entity_poly.pdbx_strand_id
1 'polypeptide(L)'
;AQVFSDWTEDFSTEIKVSQRKYAAVAEPTSHLPHIRVDFGNQTVHFGTEQNRHVNVVNTDETSLFAAGTWFKGDHTFKFGFDYADNDIFNYYGRNQNGFYRFSSVQNFINGNPLEYAYRTPLAGGSYADIPAEFSIKNTGLFLQDTWAVNYNLSLLFGLRADKPSFGSTPTYNPCLSSAPNSAGTGA
;
A
#
# COMPACT_ATOMS: atom_id res chain seq x y z
N ALA A 1 12.53 -12.02 -15.65
CA ALA A 1 13.47 -12.18 -16.76
C ALA A 1 14.00 -10.84 -17.19
N GLN A 2 15.25 -10.79 -17.65
CA GLN A 2 15.90 -9.58 -18.15
C GLN A 2 16.74 -9.96 -19.36
N VAL A 3 16.67 -9.15 -20.40
CA VAL A 3 17.42 -9.33 -21.66
C VAL A 3 18.11 -8.04 -21.99
N PHE A 4 19.39 -8.15 -22.33
CA PHE A 4 20.20 -7.08 -22.89
C PHE A 4 20.54 -7.44 -24.33
N SER A 5 20.55 -6.45 -25.21
CA SER A 5 20.90 -6.66 -26.63
C SER A 5 21.71 -5.47 -27.12
N ASP A 6 22.90 -5.74 -27.66
CA ASP A 6 23.74 -4.77 -28.33
C ASP A 6 23.48 -4.90 -29.83
N TRP A 7 22.88 -3.88 -30.43
CA TRP A 7 22.50 -3.87 -31.84
C TRP A 7 23.59 -3.30 -32.73
N THR A 8 24.30 -2.33 -32.18
CA THR A 8 25.47 -1.70 -32.83
C THR A 8 26.47 -1.34 -31.72
N GLU A 9 27.65 -0.84 -32.10
CA GLU A 9 28.64 -0.34 -31.16
C GLU A 9 28.12 0.84 -30.32
N ASP A 10 27.13 1.58 -30.86
CA ASP A 10 26.61 2.80 -30.24
C ASP A 10 25.19 2.62 -29.66
N PHE A 11 24.53 1.47 -29.88
CA PHE A 11 23.13 1.31 -29.47
C PHE A 11 22.85 -0.05 -28.84
N SER A 12 22.31 -0.01 -27.62
CA SER A 12 21.87 -1.18 -26.87
C SER A 12 20.46 -1.00 -26.31
N THR A 13 19.83 -2.13 -25.99
CA THR A 13 18.52 -2.16 -25.36
C THR A 13 18.49 -3.09 -24.16
N GLU A 14 17.65 -2.75 -23.20
CA GLU A 14 17.34 -3.55 -22.01
C GLU A 14 15.83 -3.75 -21.93
N ILE A 15 15.38 -5.00 -21.75
CA ILE A 15 13.99 -5.35 -21.50
C ILE A 15 13.95 -6.21 -20.25
N LYS A 16 13.10 -5.84 -19.30
CA LYS A 16 12.91 -6.55 -18.03
C LYS A 16 11.43 -6.78 -17.78
N VAL A 17 11.07 -8.04 -17.49
CA VAL A 17 9.74 -8.43 -17.01
C VAL A 17 9.91 -9.05 -15.63
N SER A 18 9.12 -8.61 -14.68
CA SER A 18 9.11 -9.17 -13.33
C SER A 18 7.69 -9.35 -12.80
N GLN A 19 7.55 -10.36 -11.96
CA GLN A 19 6.36 -10.59 -11.17
C GLN A 19 6.77 -10.72 -9.70
N ARG A 20 6.00 -10.09 -8.82
CA ARG A 20 6.19 -10.14 -7.37
C ARG A 20 4.85 -10.42 -6.73
N LYS A 21 4.80 -11.46 -5.89
CA LYS A 21 3.66 -11.78 -5.05
C LYS A 21 4.05 -11.58 -3.58
N TYR A 22 3.17 -10.97 -2.84
CA TYR A 22 3.33 -10.79 -1.41
C TYR A 22 2.02 -11.18 -0.73
N ALA A 23 2.12 -11.94 0.36
CA ALA A 23 1.00 -12.29 1.20
C ALA A 23 1.41 -12.12 2.67
N ALA A 24 0.60 -11.38 3.41
CA ALA A 24 0.72 -11.24 4.84
C ALA A 24 -0.63 -11.51 5.48
N VAL A 25 -0.64 -12.43 6.41
CA VAL A 25 -1.84 -12.83 7.17
C VAL A 25 -1.51 -12.73 8.65
N ALA A 26 -2.32 -12.00 9.40
CA ALA A 26 -2.28 -12.08 10.85
C ALA A 26 -3.10 -13.31 11.29
N GLU A 27 -2.41 -14.28 11.88
CA GLU A 27 -3.03 -15.47 12.46
C GLU A 27 -3.03 -15.34 13.99
N PRO A 28 -4.12 -14.84 14.60
CA PRO A 28 -4.19 -14.71 16.03
C PRO A 28 -4.35 -16.10 16.68
N THR A 29 -3.77 -16.27 17.86
CA THR A 29 -3.88 -17.51 18.64
C THR A 29 -5.27 -17.74 19.23
N SER A 30 -6.13 -16.71 19.22
CA SER A 30 -7.52 -16.78 19.68
C SER A 30 -8.39 -15.80 18.87
N HIS A 31 -9.71 -16.03 18.90
CA HIS A 31 -10.71 -15.11 18.36
C HIS A 31 -11.47 -14.35 19.46
N LEU A 32 -10.85 -14.25 20.65
CA LEU A 32 -11.40 -13.50 21.75
C LEU A 32 -11.33 -11.99 21.47
N PRO A 33 -12.22 -11.19 22.05
CA PRO A 33 -12.14 -9.74 21.98
C PRO A 33 -10.85 -9.23 22.63
N HIS A 34 -10.41 -8.04 22.21
CA HIS A 34 -9.34 -7.33 22.90
C HIS A 34 -9.91 -6.70 24.17
N ILE A 35 -9.41 -7.10 25.32
CA ILE A 35 -9.79 -6.55 26.61
C ILE A 35 -8.60 -5.79 27.19
N ARG A 36 -8.81 -4.53 27.52
CA ARG A 36 -7.87 -3.65 28.19
C ARG A 36 -8.40 -3.31 29.60
N VAL A 37 -7.61 -3.53 30.62
CA VAL A 37 -7.92 -3.16 32.01
C VAL A 37 -6.84 -2.20 32.51
N ASP A 38 -7.24 -0.97 32.88
CA ASP A 38 -6.38 0.01 33.48
C ASP A 38 -6.36 -0.16 35.01
N PHE A 39 -5.20 -0.10 35.66
CA PHE A 39 -5.09 -0.09 37.10
C PHE A 39 -3.88 0.72 37.57
N GLY A 40 -4.15 1.82 38.28
CA GLY A 40 -3.13 2.80 38.61
C GLY A 40 -2.48 3.35 37.35
N ASN A 41 -1.14 3.28 37.29
CA ASN A 41 -0.36 3.70 36.12
C ASN A 41 -0.03 2.55 35.15
N GLN A 42 -0.68 1.40 35.32
CA GLN A 42 -0.42 0.21 34.52
C GLN A 42 -1.65 -0.18 33.73
N THR A 43 -1.43 -0.99 32.69
CA THR A 43 -2.49 -1.54 31.86
C THR A 43 -2.19 -3.00 31.57
N VAL A 44 -3.21 -3.85 31.65
CA VAL A 44 -3.14 -5.25 31.22
C VAL A 44 -4.04 -5.45 30.03
N HIS A 45 -3.55 -6.24 29.07
CA HIS A 45 -4.25 -6.61 27.85
C HIS A 45 -4.49 -8.12 27.81
N PHE A 46 -5.70 -8.51 27.39
CA PHE A 46 -6.12 -9.89 27.21
C PHE A 46 -6.75 -10.09 25.82
N GLY A 47 -6.80 -11.34 25.37
CA GLY A 47 -7.43 -11.72 24.11
C GLY A 47 -6.56 -11.34 22.91
N THR A 48 -7.20 -11.19 21.78
CA THR A 48 -6.54 -10.83 20.52
C THR A 48 -6.43 -9.33 20.39
N GLU A 49 -5.24 -8.82 20.04
CA GLU A 49 -5.02 -7.41 19.79
C GLU A 49 -5.95 -6.90 18.67
N GLN A 50 -6.61 -5.76 18.90
CA GLN A 50 -7.71 -5.23 18.08
C GLN A 50 -7.42 -5.08 16.59
N ASN A 51 -6.15 -4.80 16.22
CA ASN A 51 -5.75 -4.65 14.83
C ASN A 51 -5.36 -6.00 14.17
N ARG A 52 -5.37 -7.08 14.97
CA ARG A 52 -5.04 -8.45 14.54
C ARG A 52 -6.25 -9.38 14.52
N HIS A 53 -7.46 -8.87 14.77
CA HIS A 53 -8.68 -9.65 14.67
C HIS A 53 -8.83 -10.26 13.28
N VAL A 54 -8.68 -9.47 12.24
CA VAL A 54 -8.47 -9.90 10.87
C VAL A 54 -7.56 -8.88 10.22
N ASN A 55 -6.45 -9.34 9.64
CA ASN A 55 -5.55 -8.49 8.87
C ASN A 55 -4.88 -9.35 7.81
N VAL A 56 -5.30 -9.16 6.57
CA VAL A 56 -4.78 -9.87 5.40
C VAL A 56 -4.42 -8.85 4.34
N VAL A 57 -3.20 -8.91 3.84
CA VAL A 57 -2.75 -8.11 2.71
C VAL A 57 -2.12 -9.02 1.67
N ASN A 58 -2.69 -9.06 0.50
CA ASN A 58 -2.11 -9.74 -0.65
C ASN A 58 -1.85 -8.73 -1.76
N THR A 59 -0.70 -8.83 -2.40
CA THR A 59 -0.38 -8.06 -3.59
C THR A 59 0.20 -8.95 -4.67
N ASP A 60 -0.21 -8.71 -5.92
CA ASP A 60 0.37 -9.36 -7.12
C ASP A 60 0.76 -8.25 -8.10
N GLU A 61 2.05 -8.04 -8.27
CA GLU A 61 2.60 -7.00 -9.13
C GLU A 61 3.26 -7.64 -10.35
N THR A 62 2.84 -7.22 -11.53
CA THR A 62 3.53 -7.47 -12.79
C THR A 62 4.13 -6.17 -13.30
N SER A 63 5.42 -6.19 -13.64
CA SER A 63 6.09 -5.00 -14.16
C SER A 63 6.88 -5.30 -15.42
N LEU A 64 6.90 -4.31 -16.32
CA LEU A 64 7.65 -4.29 -17.56
C LEU A 64 8.49 -3.02 -17.61
N PHE A 65 9.75 -3.18 -17.95
CA PHE A 65 10.68 -2.10 -18.21
C PHE A 65 11.33 -2.32 -19.56
N ALA A 66 11.41 -1.28 -20.38
CA ALA A 66 12.16 -1.30 -21.63
C ALA A 66 12.93 0.02 -21.80
N ALA A 67 14.20 -0.07 -22.11
CA ALA A 67 15.06 1.10 -22.33
C ALA A 67 16.00 0.89 -23.51
N GLY A 68 16.29 1.97 -24.22
CA GLY A 68 17.38 2.09 -25.17
C GLY A 68 18.47 2.98 -24.61
N THR A 69 19.72 2.63 -24.85
CA THR A 69 20.90 3.44 -24.59
C THR A 69 21.60 3.71 -25.90
N TRP A 70 21.85 4.98 -26.20
CA TRP A 70 22.50 5.41 -27.42
C TRP A 70 23.69 6.31 -27.11
N PHE A 71 24.87 5.90 -27.56
CA PHE A 71 26.10 6.63 -27.43
C PHE A 71 26.32 7.48 -28.66
N LYS A 72 26.57 8.76 -28.51
CA LYS A 72 26.87 9.67 -29.63
C LYS A 72 27.86 10.76 -29.22
N GLY A 73 29.13 10.59 -29.60
CA GLY A 73 30.18 11.49 -29.18
C GLY A 73 30.33 11.51 -27.67
N ASP A 74 30.26 12.68 -27.07
CA ASP A 74 30.37 12.86 -25.63
C ASP A 74 29.02 12.70 -24.87
N HIS A 75 27.96 12.25 -25.56
CA HIS A 75 26.63 12.09 -25.02
C HIS A 75 26.23 10.61 -24.90
N THR A 76 25.59 10.29 -23.79
CA THR A 76 24.91 8.99 -23.56
C THR A 76 23.44 9.25 -23.31
N PHE A 77 22.62 9.00 -24.33
CA PHE A 77 21.17 9.09 -24.22
C PHE A 77 20.59 7.80 -23.68
N LYS A 78 19.75 7.88 -22.65
CA LYS A 78 18.93 6.76 -22.18
C LYS A 78 17.46 7.15 -22.21
N PHE A 79 16.64 6.37 -22.91
CA PHE A 79 15.22 6.59 -23.03
C PHE A 79 14.46 5.29 -22.87
N GLY A 80 13.25 5.38 -22.38
CA GLY A 80 12.49 4.15 -22.17
C GLY A 80 11.15 4.39 -21.52
N PHE A 81 10.56 3.27 -21.22
CA PHE A 81 9.28 3.23 -20.55
C PHE A 81 9.27 2.15 -19.46
N ASP A 82 8.47 2.37 -18.44
CA ASP A 82 8.14 1.37 -17.43
C ASP A 82 6.63 1.29 -17.24
N TYR A 83 6.18 0.09 -16.92
CA TYR A 83 4.79 -0.19 -16.60
C TYR A 83 4.74 -1.11 -15.39
N ALA A 84 3.89 -0.81 -14.45
CA ALA A 84 3.59 -1.68 -13.31
C ALA A 84 2.07 -1.78 -13.15
N ASP A 85 1.59 -3.02 -12.96
CA ASP A 85 0.21 -3.34 -12.60
C ASP A 85 0.25 -4.10 -11.28
N ASN A 86 -0.34 -3.52 -10.24
CA ASN A 86 -0.32 -4.05 -8.89
C ASN A 86 -1.76 -4.26 -8.41
N ASP A 87 -2.18 -5.52 -8.30
CA ASP A 87 -3.46 -5.91 -7.72
C ASP A 87 -3.30 -6.05 -6.21
N ILE A 88 -4.19 -5.40 -5.47
CA ILE A 88 -4.14 -5.30 -4.02
C ILE A 88 -5.46 -5.80 -3.43
N PHE A 89 -5.33 -6.79 -2.53
CA PHE A 89 -6.39 -7.21 -1.61
C PHE A 89 -5.96 -6.82 -0.19
N ASN A 90 -6.80 -6.03 0.49
CA ASN A 90 -6.54 -5.61 1.86
C ASN A 90 -7.78 -5.82 2.73
N TYR A 91 -7.72 -6.78 3.64
CA TYR A 91 -8.74 -7.00 4.65
C TYR A 91 -8.24 -6.55 6.02
N TYR A 92 -8.67 -5.39 6.46
CA TYR A 92 -8.36 -4.86 7.79
C TYR A 92 -9.60 -4.82 8.68
N GLY A 93 -9.83 -5.91 9.40
CA GLY A 93 -10.97 -6.13 10.28
C GLY A 93 -10.71 -5.73 11.74
N ARG A 94 -10.29 -4.47 11.97
CA ARG A 94 -10.08 -3.94 13.32
C ARG A 94 -11.36 -4.02 14.16
N ASN A 95 -11.26 -4.44 15.42
CA ASN A 95 -12.37 -4.57 16.38
C ASN A 95 -13.48 -5.54 15.94
N GLN A 96 -13.22 -6.43 15.00
CA GLN A 96 -14.22 -7.35 14.47
C GLN A 96 -14.67 -8.40 15.49
N ASN A 97 -13.81 -8.72 16.49
CA ASN A 97 -14.17 -9.58 17.63
C ASN A 97 -14.55 -8.78 18.88
N GLY A 98 -14.61 -7.44 18.77
CA GLY A 98 -14.89 -6.54 19.89
C GLY A 98 -13.65 -6.03 20.60
N PHE A 99 -13.75 -4.82 21.14
CA PHE A 99 -12.78 -4.19 22.02
C PHE A 99 -13.50 -3.67 23.26
N TYR A 100 -12.96 -3.97 24.43
CA TYR A 100 -13.46 -3.51 25.72
C TYR A 100 -12.34 -2.86 26.50
N ARG A 101 -12.60 -1.67 27.06
CA ARG A 101 -11.70 -1.00 27.98
C ARG A 101 -12.39 -0.81 29.32
N PHE A 102 -11.72 -1.21 30.40
CA PHE A 102 -12.16 -1.03 31.78
C PHE A 102 -11.21 -0.09 32.51
N SER A 103 -11.74 0.92 33.19
CA SER A 103 -10.96 1.93 33.92
C SER A 103 -10.40 1.43 35.26
N SER A 104 -10.80 0.22 35.70
CA SER A 104 -10.29 -0.44 36.90
C SER A 104 -10.57 -1.93 36.88
N VAL A 105 -9.84 -2.66 37.75
CA VAL A 105 -10.10 -4.09 37.98
C VAL A 105 -11.52 -4.32 38.52
N GLN A 106 -12.02 -3.44 39.39
CA GLN A 106 -13.37 -3.58 39.91
C GLN A 106 -14.43 -3.43 38.81
N ASN A 107 -14.25 -2.48 37.88
CA ASN A 107 -15.16 -2.33 36.75
C ASN A 107 -15.09 -3.53 35.79
N PHE A 108 -13.94 -4.14 35.64
CA PHE A 108 -13.78 -5.38 34.88
C PHE A 108 -14.56 -6.54 35.54
N ILE A 109 -14.42 -6.73 36.87
CA ILE A 109 -15.16 -7.76 37.62
C ILE A 109 -16.67 -7.53 37.50
N ASN A 110 -17.12 -6.29 37.56
CA ASN A 110 -18.53 -5.92 37.49
C ASN A 110 -19.09 -5.92 36.03
N GLY A 111 -18.26 -6.15 35.02
CA GLY A 111 -18.68 -6.11 33.63
C GLY A 111 -19.06 -4.72 33.10
N ASN A 112 -18.55 -3.66 33.73
CA ASN A 112 -18.83 -2.25 33.39
C ASN A 112 -17.69 -1.63 32.57
N PRO A 113 -17.67 -1.78 31.22
CA PRO A 113 -16.63 -1.19 30.39
C PRO A 113 -16.78 0.33 30.32
N LEU A 114 -15.64 1.03 30.35
CA LEU A 114 -15.55 2.48 30.04
C LEU A 114 -15.76 2.74 28.55
N GLU A 115 -15.28 1.82 27.71
CA GLU A 115 -15.34 1.90 26.26
C GLU A 115 -15.64 0.52 25.68
N TYR A 116 -16.51 0.50 24.70
CA TYR A 116 -16.80 -0.66 23.88
C TYR A 116 -16.76 -0.26 22.41
N ALA A 117 -16.03 -1.00 21.61
CA ALA A 117 -15.99 -0.85 20.16
C ALA A 117 -16.16 -2.18 19.45
N TYR A 118 -17.09 -2.22 18.51
CA TYR A 118 -17.34 -3.38 17.67
C TYR A 118 -17.60 -2.91 16.24
N ARG A 119 -17.00 -3.56 15.26
CA ARG A 119 -17.19 -3.23 13.85
C ARG A 119 -17.87 -4.37 13.14
N THR A 120 -19.00 -4.06 12.56
CA THR A 120 -19.79 -4.96 11.72
C THR A 120 -19.88 -4.40 10.30
N PRO A 121 -20.19 -5.23 9.31
CA PRO A 121 -20.65 -4.75 8.01
C PRO A 121 -21.85 -3.79 8.17
N LEU A 122 -22.07 -2.94 7.19
CA LEU A 122 -23.27 -2.12 7.12
C LEU A 122 -24.53 -3.01 7.08
N ALA A 123 -25.67 -2.45 7.47
CA ALA A 123 -26.93 -3.19 7.48
C ALA A 123 -27.23 -3.77 6.08
N GLY A 124 -27.45 -5.08 6.02
CA GLY A 124 -27.65 -5.82 4.78
C GLY A 124 -26.36 -6.24 4.06
N GLY A 125 -25.18 -5.83 4.56
CA GLY A 125 -23.88 -6.26 4.05
C GLY A 125 -23.32 -7.50 4.73
N SER A 126 -22.21 -7.98 4.21
CA SER A 126 -21.47 -9.16 4.67
C SER A 126 -20.06 -8.81 5.09
N TYR A 127 -19.41 -9.64 5.89
CA TYR A 127 -17.98 -9.54 6.18
C TYR A 127 -17.12 -9.68 4.91
N ALA A 128 -17.64 -10.33 3.87
CA ALA A 128 -16.99 -10.40 2.57
C ALA A 128 -16.92 -9.04 1.82
N ASP A 129 -17.71 -8.06 2.25
CA ASP A 129 -17.76 -6.71 1.64
C ASP A 129 -16.76 -5.74 2.31
N ILE A 130 -16.10 -6.17 3.41
CA ILE A 130 -15.15 -5.32 4.15
C ILE A 130 -13.79 -5.19 3.43
N PRO A 131 -13.25 -6.25 2.79
CA PRO A 131 -11.98 -6.13 2.08
C PRO A 131 -12.02 -5.05 1.01
N ALA A 132 -10.92 -4.32 0.88
CA ALA A 132 -10.68 -3.44 -0.25
C ALA A 132 -9.92 -4.21 -1.32
N GLU A 133 -10.49 -4.26 -2.53
CA GLU A 133 -9.87 -4.85 -3.72
C GLU A 133 -9.73 -3.75 -4.78
N PHE A 134 -8.50 -3.50 -5.21
CA PHE A 134 -8.25 -2.49 -6.23
C PHE A 134 -6.92 -2.76 -6.93
N SER A 135 -6.77 -2.23 -8.13
CA SER A 135 -5.50 -2.24 -8.85
C SER A 135 -4.96 -0.82 -9.03
N ILE A 136 -3.63 -0.73 -8.99
CA ILE A 136 -2.88 0.49 -9.29
C ILE A 136 -1.98 0.18 -10.48
N LYS A 137 -2.21 0.91 -11.59
CA LYS A 137 -1.35 0.84 -12.77
C LYS A 137 -0.53 2.12 -12.86
N ASN A 138 0.74 1.97 -13.12
CA ASN A 138 1.61 3.11 -13.36
C ASN A 138 2.32 2.93 -14.70
N THR A 139 2.30 3.97 -15.52
CA THR A 139 3.03 4.02 -16.79
C THR A 139 3.97 5.21 -16.74
N GLY A 140 5.25 4.97 -16.89
CA GLY A 140 6.29 5.99 -16.91
C GLY A 140 7.00 6.05 -18.25
N LEU A 141 7.32 7.26 -18.71
CA LEU A 141 8.20 7.52 -19.84
C LEU A 141 9.36 8.37 -19.36
N PHE A 142 10.55 8.06 -19.82
CA PHE A 142 11.73 8.83 -19.42
C PHE A 142 12.71 9.01 -20.58
N LEU A 143 13.44 10.14 -20.51
CA LEU A 143 14.57 10.47 -21.37
C LEU A 143 15.66 11.10 -20.50
N GLN A 144 16.87 10.65 -20.64
CA GLN A 144 18.04 11.12 -19.92
C GLN A 144 19.21 11.31 -20.90
N ASP A 145 20.01 12.33 -20.69
CA ASP A 145 21.28 12.54 -21.34
C ASP A 145 22.39 12.70 -20.30
N THR A 146 23.45 11.94 -20.46
CA THR A 146 24.68 12.11 -19.70
C THR A 146 25.72 12.68 -20.67
N TRP A 147 26.10 13.95 -20.48
CA TRP A 147 27.06 14.66 -21.29
C TRP A 147 28.41 14.73 -20.58
N ALA A 148 29.44 14.10 -21.15
CA ALA A 148 30.82 14.23 -20.73
C ALA A 148 31.44 15.53 -21.30
N VAL A 149 31.26 16.65 -20.59
CA VAL A 149 31.71 17.99 -21.04
C VAL A 149 33.24 18.02 -21.22
N ASN A 150 33.95 17.35 -20.30
CA ASN A 150 35.39 17.15 -20.37
C ASN A 150 35.78 16.01 -19.38
N TYR A 151 37.10 15.73 -19.30
CA TYR A 151 37.65 14.66 -18.45
C TYR A 151 37.22 14.73 -16.96
N ASN A 152 36.98 15.94 -16.45
CA ASN A 152 36.68 16.18 -15.03
C ASN A 152 35.20 16.54 -14.76
N LEU A 153 34.37 16.71 -15.80
CA LEU A 153 32.99 17.18 -15.64
C LEU A 153 32.05 16.41 -16.54
N SER A 154 31.08 15.79 -15.93
CA SER A 154 29.89 15.21 -16.59
C SER A 154 28.64 15.87 -16.06
N LEU A 155 27.69 16.16 -16.94
CA LEU A 155 26.36 16.69 -16.60
C LEU A 155 25.31 15.66 -16.96
N LEU A 156 24.29 15.52 -16.08
CA LEU A 156 23.17 14.64 -16.29
C LEU A 156 21.89 15.46 -16.33
N PHE A 157 21.13 15.31 -17.40
CA PHE A 157 19.82 15.90 -17.61
C PHE A 157 18.78 14.79 -17.77
N GLY A 158 17.57 14.99 -17.26
CA GLY A 158 16.52 13.99 -17.42
C GLY A 158 15.14 14.60 -17.33
N LEU A 159 14.22 13.99 -18.07
CA LEU A 159 12.79 14.24 -18.00
C LEU A 159 12.07 12.91 -17.78
N ARG A 160 11.05 12.93 -16.95
CA ARG A 160 10.17 11.78 -16.70
C ARG A 160 8.72 12.25 -16.60
N ALA A 161 7.83 11.48 -17.18
CA ALA A 161 6.39 11.65 -17.05
C ALA A 161 5.77 10.35 -16.56
N ASP A 162 4.97 10.42 -15.51
CA ASP A 162 4.26 9.29 -14.93
C ASP A 162 2.76 9.49 -15.00
N LYS A 163 2.04 8.42 -15.34
CA LYS A 163 0.58 8.38 -15.38
C LYS A 163 0.09 7.23 -14.50
N PRO A 164 -0.27 7.50 -13.23
CA PRO A 164 -0.98 6.53 -12.40
C PRO A 164 -2.43 6.39 -12.85
N SER A 165 -2.99 5.20 -12.73
CA SER A 165 -4.42 4.92 -12.88
C SER A 165 -4.88 3.89 -11.85
N PHE A 166 -6.14 4.01 -11.45
CA PHE A 166 -6.74 3.14 -10.43
C PHE A 166 -7.87 2.33 -11.08
N GLY A 167 -7.89 1.03 -10.82
CA GLY A 167 -8.87 0.11 -11.41
C GLY A 167 -10.27 0.22 -10.81
N SER A 168 -10.40 0.88 -9.65
CA SER A 168 -11.69 1.08 -8.97
C SER A 168 -11.75 2.45 -8.29
N THR A 169 -12.95 2.94 -8.09
CA THR A 169 -13.21 4.12 -7.24
C THR A 169 -13.69 3.64 -5.87
N PRO A 170 -13.29 4.31 -4.76
CA PRO A 170 -13.81 4.00 -3.43
C PRO A 170 -15.33 4.09 -3.41
N THR A 171 -15.97 3.22 -2.62
CA THR A 171 -17.41 3.26 -2.40
C THR A 171 -17.80 4.60 -1.78
N TYR A 172 -18.77 5.28 -2.41
CA TYR A 172 -19.26 6.55 -1.90
C TYR A 172 -19.98 6.37 -0.56
N ASN A 173 -19.54 7.13 0.45
CA ASN A 173 -20.20 7.15 1.76
C ASN A 173 -20.94 8.50 1.93
N PRO A 174 -22.28 8.52 1.83
CA PRO A 174 -23.06 9.74 1.95
C PRO A 174 -22.94 10.40 3.33
N CYS A 175 -22.66 9.61 4.38
CA CYS A 175 -22.49 10.15 5.74
C CYS A 175 -21.22 10.99 5.88
N LEU A 176 -20.18 10.70 5.11
CA LEU A 176 -18.92 11.49 5.12
C LEU A 176 -19.05 12.77 4.28
N SER A 177 -19.81 12.73 3.20
CA SER A 177 -20.00 13.91 2.32
C SER A 177 -20.90 14.97 2.93
N SER A 178 -21.78 14.60 3.87
CA SER A 178 -22.68 15.50 4.60
C SER A 178 -22.13 15.99 5.94
N ALA A 179 -20.95 15.51 6.36
CA ALA A 179 -20.32 15.98 7.59
C ALA A 179 -19.82 17.44 7.44
N PRO A 180 -20.18 18.36 8.33
CA PRO A 180 -19.87 19.79 8.19
C PRO A 180 -18.36 20.14 8.18
N ASN A 181 -17.47 19.18 8.42
CA ASN A 181 -16.01 19.34 8.47
C ASN A 181 -15.26 18.39 7.53
N SER A 182 -15.90 17.90 6.47
CA SER A 182 -15.23 17.03 5.48
C SER A 182 -14.28 17.77 4.52
N ALA A 183 -14.14 19.09 4.64
CA ALA A 183 -13.07 19.83 3.98
C ALA A 183 -11.75 19.41 4.64
N GLY A 184 -11.03 18.48 4.00
CA GLY A 184 -9.84 17.84 4.50
C GLY A 184 -8.81 18.80 5.04
N THR A 185 -8.60 18.75 6.32
CA THR A 185 -7.31 19.06 6.90
C THR A 185 -6.51 17.77 6.88
N GLY A 186 -5.96 17.46 5.69
CA GLY A 186 -4.87 16.53 5.60
C GLY A 186 -3.67 17.15 6.30
N ALA A 187 -3.26 16.57 7.39
CA ALA A 187 -1.95 16.71 7.99
C ALA A 187 -1.31 15.33 7.98
#